data_b7689240e9b412cc5fb426830545d5d6
#
_entry.id   b7689240e9b412cc5fb426830545d5d6
#
_cell.length_a   1.000
_cell.length_b   1.000
_cell.length_c   1.000
_cell.angle_alpha   90.00
_cell.angle_beta   90.00
_cell.angle_gamma   90.00
#
_symmetry.space_group_name_H-M   'P 1'
#
loop_
_entity.id
_entity.type
_entity.pdbx_description
1 polymer ?
#
loop_
_entity_poly.entity_id
_entity_poly.type
_entity_poly.pdbx_seq_one_letter_code
_entity_poly.pdbx_strand_id
1 'polypeptide(L)'
;GMRCIHELVHAWAAHKNLALTYEVFDVRQALETPDTSFDIYISSGGPGSPLDSNDTKWETAYFDWLESMEIWNSEHDKPKHVFFICHSFQLACKYYHVGTVCKRKSTAFGVFPVHPTTAGVSDPLFAGLNNPFYCVDSRDFQVIEPNDDIIEAMGATILAIEKDRPHVPYERAIM
;
A
#
# COMPACT_ATOMS: atom_id res chain seq x y z
N GLY A 1 -0.10 -8.14 12.25
CA GLY A 1 -1.09 -7.88 11.23
C GLY A 1 -2.36 -7.23 11.75
N MET A 2 -3.50 -7.85 11.54
CA MET A 2 -4.84 -7.27 11.85
C MET A 2 -4.97 -6.70 13.26
N ARG A 3 -4.48 -7.42 14.28
CA ARG A 3 -4.53 -6.94 15.67
C ARG A 3 -3.91 -5.56 15.84
N CYS A 4 -2.71 -5.34 15.28
CA CYS A 4 -2.02 -4.03 15.38
C CYS A 4 -2.80 -2.92 14.65
N ILE A 5 -3.42 -3.25 13.50
CA ILE A 5 -4.26 -2.29 12.77
C ILE A 5 -5.43 -1.86 13.65
N HIS A 6 -6.14 -2.82 14.25
CA HIS A 6 -7.25 -2.53 15.16
C HIS A 6 -6.82 -1.67 16.35
N GLU A 7 -5.72 -2.04 17.02
CA GLU A 7 -5.20 -1.29 18.18
C GLU A 7 -4.86 0.17 17.80
N LEU A 8 -4.22 0.38 16.65
CA LEU A 8 -3.84 1.72 16.17
C LEU A 8 -5.07 2.56 15.81
N VAL A 9 -6.03 1.99 15.07
CA VAL A 9 -7.23 2.71 14.63
C VAL A 9 -8.10 3.08 15.84
N HIS A 10 -8.28 2.16 16.80
CA HIS A 10 -9.01 2.44 18.06
C HIS A 10 -8.31 3.51 18.90
N ALA A 11 -7.00 3.42 19.08
CA ALA A 11 -6.23 4.40 19.84
C ALA A 11 -6.32 5.80 19.20
N TRP A 12 -6.23 5.87 17.87
CA TRP A 12 -6.36 7.12 17.14
C TRP A 12 -7.78 7.72 17.27
N ALA A 13 -8.82 6.91 17.09
CA ALA A 13 -10.20 7.36 17.21
C ALA A 13 -10.50 7.89 18.63
N ALA A 14 -10.03 7.18 19.66
CA ALA A 14 -10.14 7.61 21.05
C ALA A 14 -9.41 8.94 21.30
N HIS A 15 -8.19 9.09 20.79
CA HIS A 15 -7.40 10.31 20.90
C HIS A 15 -8.08 11.52 20.23
N LYS A 16 -8.77 11.29 19.12
CA LYS A 16 -9.50 12.31 18.36
C LYS A 16 -10.96 12.50 18.82
N ASN A 17 -11.41 11.72 19.80
CA ASN A 17 -12.80 11.70 20.28
C ASN A 17 -13.81 11.47 19.13
N LEU A 18 -13.49 10.51 18.25
CA LEU A 18 -14.32 10.12 17.12
C LEU A 18 -15.06 8.81 17.40
N ALA A 19 -16.32 8.74 16.95
CA ALA A 19 -17.03 7.47 16.88
C ALA A 19 -16.42 6.63 15.74
N LEU A 20 -16.02 5.40 16.06
CA LEU A 20 -15.44 4.47 15.13
C LEU A 20 -16.38 3.30 14.88
N THR A 21 -16.69 3.05 13.61
CA THR A 21 -17.29 1.79 13.14
C THR A 21 -16.32 1.17 12.15
N TYR A 22 -16.16 -0.16 12.21
CA TYR A 22 -15.32 -0.87 11.25
C TYR A 22 -15.87 -2.26 10.97
N GLU A 23 -15.55 -2.77 9.79
CA GLU A 23 -15.83 -4.13 9.37
C GLU A 23 -14.56 -4.76 8.80
N VAL A 24 -14.48 -6.08 8.80
CA VAL A 24 -13.34 -6.84 8.28
C VAL A 24 -13.86 -7.76 7.17
N PHE A 25 -13.19 -7.71 6.02
CA PHE A 25 -13.54 -8.47 4.83
C PHE A 25 -12.44 -9.47 4.50
N ASP A 26 -12.78 -10.72 4.21
CA ASP A 26 -11.84 -11.74 3.76
C ASP A 26 -11.91 -11.92 2.25
N VAL A 27 -11.13 -11.10 1.55
CA VAL A 27 -11.09 -11.10 0.08
C VAL A 27 -10.56 -12.42 -0.48
N ARG A 28 -9.55 -13.03 0.18
CA ARG A 28 -8.87 -14.19 -0.39
C ARG A 28 -9.62 -15.49 -0.23
N GLN A 29 -10.21 -15.73 0.92
CA GLN A 29 -10.86 -17.01 1.24
C GLN A 29 -12.36 -16.97 1.02
N ALA A 30 -12.99 -15.85 1.41
CA ALA A 30 -14.44 -15.70 1.30
C ALA A 30 -14.90 -14.90 0.08
N LEU A 31 -13.98 -14.28 -0.69
CA LEU A 31 -14.29 -13.37 -1.80
C LEU A 31 -15.14 -12.16 -1.37
N GLU A 32 -14.97 -11.73 -0.12
CA GLU A 32 -15.69 -10.59 0.44
C GLU A 32 -14.92 -9.30 0.12
N THR A 33 -15.53 -8.40 -0.61
CA THR A 33 -15.01 -7.05 -0.84
C THR A 33 -15.95 -6.02 -0.19
N PRO A 34 -15.41 -4.93 0.39
CA PRO A 34 -16.26 -3.88 0.94
C PRO A 34 -16.96 -3.11 -0.19
N ASP A 35 -18.11 -2.53 0.14
CA ASP A 35 -18.77 -1.55 -0.69
C ASP A 35 -18.19 -0.13 -0.47
N THR A 36 -18.82 0.88 -1.07
CA THR A 36 -18.42 2.29 -0.97
C THR A 36 -19.01 3.02 0.23
N SER A 37 -19.50 2.31 1.26
CA SER A 37 -20.13 2.96 2.44
C SER A 37 -19.10 3.53 3.44
N PHE A 38 -17.88 3.01 3.46
CA PHE A 38 -16.83 3.45 4.38
C PHE A 38 -16.08 4.68 3.83
N ASP A 39 -15.51 5.49 4.72
CA ASP A 39 -14.68 6.64 4.35
C ASP A 39 -13.22 6.27 4.08
N ILE A 40 -12.69 5.28 4.81
CA ILE A 40 -11.30 4.85 4.77
C ILE A 40 -11.25 3.32 4.71
N TYR A 41 -10.38 2.81 3.86
CA TYR A 41 -10.10 1.38 3.71
C TYR A 41 -8.64 1.10 4.02
N ILE A 42 -8.37 0.05 4.78
CA ILE A 42 -7.01 -0.41 5.06
C ILE A 42 -6.87 -1.81 4.47
N SER A 43 -6.16 -1.90 3.36
CA SER A 43 -5.87 -3.17 2.71
C SER A 43 -4.58 -3.75 3.28
N SER A 44 -4.72 -4.81 4.07
CA SER A 44 -3.60 -5.39 4.80
C SER A 44 -2.66 -6.18 3.90
N GLY A 45 -1.42 -6.35 4.38
CA GLY A 45 -0.49 -7.33 3.82
C GLY A 45 -0.94 -8.76 4.07
N GLY A 46 -0.29 -9.70 3.41
CA GLY A 46 -0.56 -11.12 3.57
C GLY A 46 0.58 -11.97 3.03
N PRO A 47 0.58 -13.28 3.34
CA PRO A 47 1.56 -14.21 2.80
C PRO A 47 1.32 -14.48 1.31
N GLY A 48 2.35 -14.98 0.64
CA GLY A 48 2.29 -15.40 -0.75
C GLY A 48 2.91 -14.41 -1.72
N SER A 49 2.88 -14.77 -2.98
CA SER A 49 3.44 -14.01 -4.09
C SER A 49 2.36 -13.16 -4.75
N PRO A 50 2.59 -11.87 -4.98
CA PRO A 50 1.67 -11.05 -5.79
C PRO A 50 1.66 -11.44 -7.26
N LEU A 51 2.58 -12.32 -7.69
CA LEU A 51 2.68 -12.83 -9.06
C LEU A 51 1.93 -14.14 -9.27
N ASP A 52 1.72 -14.92 -8.19
CA ASP A 52 1.05 -16.22 -8.26
C ASP A 52 -0.48 -16.10 -8.18
N SER A 53 -1.00 -14.90 -7.95
CA SER A 53 -2.42 -14.62 -7.87
C SER A 53 -3.08 -14.28 -9.20
N ASN A 54 -2.30 -14.26 -10.28
CA ASN A 54 -2.80 -13.91 -11.60
C ASN A 54 -4.03 -14.73 -11.97
N ASP A 55 -5.07 -14.04 -12.41
CA ASP A 55 -6.35 -14.62 -12.88
C ASP A 55 -7.10 -15.44 -11.82
N THR A 56 -6.76 -15.32 -10.54
CA THR A 56 -7.55 -15.93 -9.48
C THR A 56 -8.83 -15.12 -9.23
N LYS A 57 -9.90 -15.81 -8.82
CA LYS A 57 -11.18 -15.16 -8.53
C LYS A 57 -11.06 -14.04 -7.50
N TRP A 58 -10.22 -14.23 -6.48
CA TRP A 58 -10.06 -13.23 -5.44
C TRP A 58 -9.28 -12.01 -5.91
N GLU A 59 -8.29 -12.18 -6.80
CA GLU A 59 -7.56 -11.04 -7.38
C GLU A 59 -8.47 -10.24 -8.32
N THR A 60 -9.26 -10.92 -9.14
CA THR A 60 -10.27 -10.26 -9.99
C THR A 60 -11.23 -9.45 -9.11
N ALA A 61 -11.83 -10.06 -8.09
CA ALA A 61 -12.74 -9.36 -7.18
C ALA A 61 -12.08 -8.17 -6.46
N TYR A 62 -10.80 -8.30 -6.12
CA TYR A 62 -10.01 -7.22 -5.51
C TYR A 62 -9.78 -6.05 -6.48
N PHE A 63 -9.47 -6.34 -7.74
CA PHE A 63 -9.29 -5.31 -8.77
C PHE A 63 -10.60 -4.65 -9.19
N ASP A 64 -11.69 -5.41 -9.30
CA ASP A 64 -13.04 -4.86 -9.52
C ASP A 64 -13.43 -3.89 -8.37
N TRP A 65 -13.05 -4.24 -7.14
CA TRP A 65 -13.24 -3.35 -5.99
C TRP A 65 -12.39 -2.07 -6.12
N LEU A 66 -11.12 -2.13 -6.54
CA LEU A 66 -10.29 -0.94 -6.76
C LEU A 66 -10.92 -0.05 -7.84
N GLU A 67 -11.38 -0.63 -8.94
CA GLU A 67 -12.09 0.11 -9.99
C GLU A 67 -13.33 0.83 -9.44
N SER A 68 -14.09 0.17 -8.55
CA SER A 68 -15.27 0.79 -7.93
C SER A 68 -14.91 2.00 -7.06
N MET A 69 -13.72 2.00 -6.40
CA MET A 69 -13.21 3.15 -5.66
C MET A 69 -12.82 4.30 -6.58
N GLU A 70 -12.21 4.00 -7.72
CA GLU A 70 -11.86 5.02 -8.73
C GLU A 70 -13.11 5.68 -9.31
N ILE A 71 -14.11 4.87 -9.69
CA ILE A 71 -15.40 5.36 -10.20
C ILE A 71 -16.02 6.28 -9.15
N TRP A 72 -16.12 5.83 -7.89
CA TRP A 72 -16.66 6.66 -6.82
C TRP A 72 -15.92 7.99 -6.71
N ASN A 73 -14.58 7.96 -6.67
CA ASN A 73 -13.75 9.14 -6.49
C ASN A 73 -13.83 10.11 -7.69
N SER A 74 -14.15 9.60 -8.88
CA SER A 74 -14.37 10.44 -10.07
C SER A 74 -15.73 11.13 -10.09
N GLU A 75 -16.72 10.58 -9.41
CA GLU A 75 -18.12 11.03 -9.45
C GLU A 75 -18.54 11.83 -8.22
N HIS A 76 -17.74 11.84 -7.15
CA HIS A 76 -18.13 12.42 -5.87
C HIS A 76 -17.04 13.39 -5.32
N ASP A 77 -17.49 14.49 -4.75
CA ASP A 77 -16.60 15.50 -4.14
C ASP A 77 -15.86 14.97 -2.88
N LYS A 78 -16.45 13.98 -2.19
CA LYS A 78 -15.85 13.34 -1.01
C LYS A 78 -15.19 12.03 -1.41
N PRO A 79 -13.86 12.00 -1.58
CA PRO A 79 -13.16 10.81 -2.01
C PRO A 79 -13.12 9.74 -0.92
N LYS A 80 -13.00 8.49 -1.34
CA LYS A 80 -12.63 7.35 -0.51
C LYS A 80 -11.12 7.20 -0.50
N HIS A 81 -10.57 6.85 0.65
CA HIS A 81 -9.13 6.68 0.84
C HIS A 81 -8.80 5.23 1.09
N VAL A 82 -7.80 4.72 0.38
CA VAL A 82 -7.31 3.34 0.56
C VAL A 82 -5.85 3.37 0.98
N PHE A 83 -5.55 2.74 2.11
CA PHE A 83 -4.18 2.56 2.59
C PHE A 83 -3.73 1.12 2.35
N PHE A 84 -2.74 0.94 1.49
CA PHE A 84 -2.21 -0.36 1.11
C PHE A 84 -0.97 -0.72 1.93
N ILE A 85 -0.92 -1.95 2.46
CA ILE A 85 0.18 -2.42 3.29
C ILE A 85 0.84 -3.64 2.64
N CYS A 86 2.15 -3.58 2.36
CA CYS A 86 2.99 -4.69 1.94
C CYS A 86 2.45 -5.40 0.67
N HIS A 87 1.87 -6.59 0.80
CA HIS A 87 1.36 -7.35 -0.35
C HIS A 87 0.27 -6.60 -1.11
N SER A 88 -0.64 -5.93 -0.41
CA SER A 88 -1.69 -5.15 -1.08
C SER A 88 -1.14 -3.91 -1.80
N PHE A 89 -0.06 -3.31 -1.29
CA PHE A 89 0.67 -2.27 -2.02
C PHE A 89 1.26 -2.81 -3.33
N GLN A 90 1.86 -4.00 -3.30
CA GLN A 90 2.39 -4.64 -4.51
C GLN A 90 1.28 -4.95 -5.52
N LEU A 91 0.11 -5.40 -5.06
CA LEU A 91 -1.05 -5.63 -5.93
C LEU A 91 -1.60 -4.33 -6.53
N ALA A 92 -1.68 -3.26 -5.73
CA ALA A 92 -2.07 -1.95 -6.23
C ALA A 92 -1.08 -1.44 -7.28
N CYS A 93 0.24 -1.54 -7.03
CA CYS A 93 1.25 -1.18 -8.02
C CYS A 93 1.14 -1.98 -9.31
N LYS A 94 0.79 -3.27 -9.23
CA LYS A 94 0.53 -4.13 -10.37
C LYS A 94 -0.72 -3.68 -11.14
N TYR A 95 -1.82 -3.43 -10.43
CA TYR A 95 -3.09 -2.98 -11.01
C TYR A 95 -2.94 -1.65 -11.75
N TYR A 96 -2.29 -0.68 -11.12
CA TYR A 96 -2.07 0.65 -11.68
C TYR A 96 -0.89 0.75 -12.65
N HIS A 97 -0.10 -0.32 -12.81
CA HIS A 97 1.10 -0.34 -13.66
C HIS A 97 2.14 0.73 -13.30
N VAL A 98 2.22 1.13 -12.05
CA VAL A 98 3.13 2.21 -11.58
C VAL A 98 4.57 1.76 -11.40
N GLY A 99 4.86 0.47 -11.60
CA GLY A 99 6.21 -0.09 -11.54
C GLY A 99 6.21 -1.60 -11.73
N THR A 100 7.41 -2.17 -11.78
CA THR A 100 7.61 -3.61 -11.95
C THR A 100 7.60 -4.34 -10.60
N VAL A 101 6.59 -5.17 -10.37
CA VAL A 101 6.54 -6.07 -9.20
C VAL A 101 7.40 -7.29 -9.47
N CYS A 102 8.41 -7.52 -8.65
CA CYS A 102 9.32 -8.65 -8.83
C CYS A 102 9.77 -9.26 -7.49
N LYS A 103 10.29 -10.49 -7.57
CA LYS A 103 10.91 -11.15 -6.43
C LYS A 103 12.25 -10.48 -6.08
N ARG A 104 12.49 -10.28 -4.80
CA ARG A 104 13.79 -9.80 -4.30
C ARG A 104 14.86 -10.89 -4.45
N LYS A 105 16.12 -10.49 -4.54
CA LYS A 105 17.26 -11.44 -4.51
C LYS A 105 17.39 -12.14 -3.16
N SER A 106 17.02 -11.47 -2.10
CA SER A 106 16.98 -12.02 -0.73
C SER A 106 15.80 -11.45 0.02
N THR A 107 15.19 -12.25 0.87
CA THR A 107 14.14 -11.82 1.79
C THR A 107 14.63 -10.63 2.62
N ALA A 108 13.84 -9.55 2.64
CA ALA A 108 14.03 -8.49 3.63
C ALA A 108 13.32 -8.91 4.91
N PHE A 109 14.07 -9.12 5.98
CA PHE A 109 13.53 -9.44 7.30
C PHE A 109 14.28 -8.68 8.37
N GLY A 110 13.61 -7.75 9.03
CA GLY A 110 14.25 -6.91 10.06
C GLY A 110 13.69 -5.49 10.13
N VAL A 111 14.52 -4.58 10.64
CA VAL A 111 14.23 -3.14 10.71
C VAL A 111 15.16 -2.43 9.73
N PHE A 112 14.59 -1.74 8.76
CA PHE A 112 15.34 -1.10 7.68
C PHE A 112 15.02 0.38 7.56
N PRO A 113 15.99 1.20 7.11
CA PRO A 113 15.76 2.60 6.84
C PRO A 113 14.93 2.78 5.57
N VAL A 114 13.97 3.67 5.65
CA VAL A 114 13.17 4.19 4.54
C VAL A 114 13.59 5.63 4.31
N HIS A 115 13.83 5.98 3.07
CA HIS A 115 14.32 7.32 2.69
C HIS A 115 13.20 8.10 2.02
N PRO A 116 12.65 9.14 2.67
CA PRO A 116 11.75 10.07 2.00
C PRO A 116 12.41 10.70 0.77
N THR A 117 11.64 10.83 -0.30
CA THR A 117 12.01 11.67 -1.44
C THR A 117 11.90 13.14 -1.06
N THR A 118 12.27 14.05 -1.97
CA THR A 118 12.03 15.48 -1.76
C THR A 118 10.56 15.80 -1.52
N ALA A 119 9.66 15.15 -2.26
CA ALA A 119 8.23 15.29 -2.07
C ALA A 119 7.79 14.69 -0.71
N GLY A 120 8.29 13.51 -0.36
CA GLY A 120 7.96 12.85 0.91
C GLY A 120 8.37 13.63 2.15
N VAL A 121 9.49 14.36 2.11
CA VAL A 121 9.92 15.23 3.23
C VAL A 121 8.88 16.32 3.53
N SER A 122 8.15 16.77 2.52
CA SER A 122 7.15 17.84 2.64
C SER A 122 5.73 17.31 2.81
N ASP A 123 5.53 15.99 2.68
CA ASP A 123 4.20 15.41 2.70
C ASP A 123 3.67 15.25 4.13
N PRO A 124 2.42 15.65 4.41
CA PRO A 124 1.82 15.53 5.73
C PRO A 124 1.71 14.08 6.24
N LEU A 125 1.72 13.06 5.37
CA LEU A 125 1.75 11.65 5.78
C LEU A 125 3.01 11.29 6.56
N PHE A 126 4.12 11.98 6.31
CA PHE A 126 5.39 11.74 7.00
C PHE A 126 5.69 12.79 8.09
N ALA A 127 4.71 13.64 8.41
CA ALA A 127 4.89 14.66 9.45
C ALA A 127 5.28 14.02 10.80
N GLY A 128 6.40 14.48 11.36
CA GLY A 128 6.94 13.96 12.61
C GLY A 128 7.82 12.70 12.49
N LEU A 129 7.99 12.14 11.30
CA LEU A 129 8.97 11.08 11.05
C LEU A 129 10.38 11.66 10.82
N ASN A 130 11.39 10.92 11.24
CA ASN A 130 12.79 11.26 10.95
C ASN A 130 13.13 10.99 9.47
N ASN A 131 14.23 11.57 8.99
CA ASN A 131 14.79 11.25 7.68
C ASN A 131 16.24 10.73 7.85
N PRO A 132 16.50 9.42 7.62
CA PRO A 132 15.52 8.37 7.31
C PRO A 132 14.66 7.99 8.52
N PHE A 133 13.50 7.42 8.30
CA PHE A 133 12.76 6.69 9.31
C PHE A 133 12.95 5.18 9.16
N TYR A 134 12.58 4.41 10.17
CA TYR A 134 12.79 2.96 10.18
C TYR A 134 11.46 2.23 10.26
N CYS A 135 11.32 1.19 9.47
CA CYS A 135 10.15 0.31 9.54
C CYS A 135 10.55 -1.17 9.63
N VAL A 136 9.66 -1.96 10.22
CA VAL A 136 9.77 -3.42 10.20
C VAL A 136 9.41 -3.89 8.79
N ASP A 137 10.28 -4.70 8.22
CA ASP A 137 10.10 -5.28 6.89
C ASP A 137 10.17 -6.81 6.98
N SER A 138 9.25 -7.47 6.29
CA SER A 138 9.22 -8.93 6.12
C SER A 138 8.63 -9.22 4.75
N ARG A 139 9.47 -9.21 3.70
CA ARG A 139 8.99 -9.34 2.32
C ARG A 139 9.97 -10.04 1.39
N ASP A 140 9.42 -10.82 0.48
CA ASP A 140 10.13 -11.50 -0.61
C ASP A 140 9.98 -10.78 -1.95
N PHE A 141 9.07 -9.83 -2.05
CA PHE A 141 8.77 -9.10 -3.28
C PHE A 141 8.99 -7.59 -3.10
N GLN A 142 9.16 -6.90 -4.21
CA GLN A 142 9.41 -5.46 -4.26
C GLN A 142 8.78 -4.86 -5.52
N VAL A 143 8.69 -3.53 -5.54
CA VAL A 143 8.30 -2.75 -6.72
C VAL A 143 9.49 -1.88 -7.12
N ILE A 144 9.96 -2.05 -8.33
CA ILE A 144 11.10 -1.32 -8.91
C ILE A 144 10.71 -0.70 -10.25
N GLU A 145 11.64 0.02 -10.87
CA GLU A 145 11.44 0.60 -12.20
C GLU A 145 10.11 1.39 -12.27
N PRO A 146 9.96 2.46 -11.46
CA PRO A 146 8.73 3.23 -11.47
C PRO A 146 8.42 3.72 -12.88
N ASN A 147 7.14 3.63 -13.27
CA ASN A 147 6.67 4.14 -14.54
C ASN A 147 6.26 5.62 -14.38
N ASP A 148 7.20 6.51 -14.63
CA ASP A 148 7.03 7.95 -14.41
C ASP A 148 5.86 8.52 -15.22
N ASP A 149 5.63 8.05 -16.44
CA ASP A 149 4.53 8.52 -17.29
C ASP A 149 3.16 8.20 -16.68
N ILE A 150 3.00 7.00 -16.14
CA ILE A 150 1.76 6.57 -15.49
C ILE A 150 1.60 7.30 -14.15
N ILE A 151 2.66 7.41 -13.36
CA ILE A 151 2.65 8.11 -12.07
C ILE A 151 2.22 9.57 -12.27
N GLU A 152 2.78 10.26 -13.27
CA GLU A 152 2.41 11.63 -13.60
C GLU A 152 0.96 11.72 -14.09
N ALA A 153 0.54 10.84 -14.98
CA ALA A 153 -0.84 10.83 -15.51
C ALA A 153 -1.90 10.59 -14.41
N MET A 154 -1.55 9.82 -13.37
CA MET A 154 -2.41 9.59 -12.20
C MET A 154 -2.36 10.75 -11.19
N GLY A 155 -1.46 11.71 -11.33
CA GLY A 155 -1.19 12.70 -10.29
C GLY A 155 -0.61 12.09 -9.01
N ALA A 156 0.01 10.92 -9.13
CA ALA A 156 0.62 10.21 -8.00
C ALA A 156 2.05 10.72 -7.73
N THR A 157 2.56 10.42 -6.54
CA THR A 157 3.90 10.84 -6.14
C THR A 157 4.58 9.74 -5.35
N ILE A 158 5.84 9.45 -5.67
CA ILE A 158 6.68 8.56 -4.87
C ILE A 158 7.18 9.33 -3.64
N LEU A 159 6.73 8.94 -2.47
CA LEU A 159 7.08 9.61 -1.21
C LEU A 159 8.31 9.02 -0.54
N ALA A 160 8.60 7.73 -0.74
CA ALA A 160 9.74 7.07 -0.12
C ALA A 160 10.33 5.97 -0.99
N ILE A 161 11.61 5.70 -0.76
CA ILE A 161 12.38 4.66 -1.44
C ILE A 161 13.30 3.93 -0.47
N GLU A 162 13.70 2.72 -0.83
CA GLU A 162 14.80 2.04 -0.14
C GLU A 162 16.13 2.75 -0.38
N LYS A 163 17.07 2.56 0.54
CA LYS A 163 18.47 2.98 0.35
C LYS A 163 19.16 2.05 -0.67
N ASP A 164 20.07 2.63 -1.47
CA ASP A 164 20.97 1.86 -2.30
C ASP A 164 21.74 0.83 -1.48
N ARG A 165 21.77 -0.40 -1.96
CA ARG A 165 22.62 -1.47 -1.42
C ARG A 165 23.72 -1.77 -2.43
N PRO A 166 25.02 -1.62 -2.07
CA PRO A 166 26.14 -1.71 -3.01
C PRO A 166 26.25 -3.04 -3.76
N HIS A 167 25.66 -4.11 -3.21
CA HIS A 167 25.69 -5.46 -3.77
C HIS A 167 24.39 -5.87 -4.47
N VAL A 168 23.44 -4.96 -4.59
CA VAL A 168 22.17 -5.19 -5.31
C VAL A 168 22.18 -4.26 -6.51
N PRO A 169 22.47 -4.77 -7.73
CA PRO A 169 22.60 -3.93 -8.93
C PRO A 169 21.25 -3.51 -9.53
N TYR A 170 20.21 -3.44 -8.73
CA TYR A 170 18.87 -3.03 -9.15
C TYR A 170 18.48 -1.70 -8.52
N GLU A 171 17.57 -1.05 -9.21
CA GLU A 171 16.96 0.16 -8.72
C GLU A 171 16.32 -0.03 -7.34
N ARG A 172 16.27 1.06 -6.61
CA ARG A 172 15.69 1.08 -5.28
C ARG A 172 14.19 0.82 -5.36
N ALA A 173 13.68 -0.06 -4.50
CA ALA A 173 12.25 -0.28 -4.41
C ALA A 173 11.54 1.00 -3.96
N ILE A 174 10.43 1.31 -4.58
CA ILE A 174 9.48 2.32 -4.09
C ILE A 174 8.71 1.78 -2.89
N MET A 175 8.30 2.68 -2.00
CA MET A 175 7.65 2.35 -0.74
C MET A 175 6.51 3.33 -0.45
#